data_181653db90ba6aa2800f4496aac3c631
#
_entry.id   181653db90ba6aa2800f4496aac3c631
#
_cell.length_a   1.000
_cell.length_b   1.000
_cell.length_c   1.000
_cell.angle_alpha   90.00
_cell.angle_beta   90.00
_cell.angle_gamma   90.00
#
_symmetry.space_group_name_H-M   'P 1'
#
loop_
_entity.id
_entity.type
_entity.pdbx_description
1 polymer ?
#
loop_
_entity_poly.entity_id
_entity_poly.type
_entity_poly.pdbx_seq_one_letter_code
_entity_poly.pdbx_strand_id
1 'polypeptide(L)'
;MTKPVWYYVGYYGGNVKSTIVGIGNPAIWWCGIIAFIYLLINCVCTRKKENLFILVFILCTYLPYALIGRVMFMYHFFPTLPFMMLAIVSLVKWITEKMKNNSFYIFYIALVILLFIIFYPVVSGMVTTSDYIDSLKWLSSWIF
;
A
#
# COMPACT_ATOMS: atom_id res chain seq x y z
N MET A 1 -2.60 -4.77 -2.87
CA MET A 1 -3.81 -5.37 -2.29
C MET A 1 -4.83 -5.63 -3.38
N THR A 2 -5.25 -6.88 -3.51
CA THR A 2 -6.24 -7.28 -4.52
C THR A 2 -7.67 -7.29 -3.97
N LYS A 3 -7.83 -7.28 -2.64
CA LYS A 3 -9.13 -7.21 -1.93
C LYS A 3 -9.02 -6.31 -0.71
N PRO A 4 -10.10 -5.59 -0.32
CA PRO A 4 -10.15 -4.95 0.99
C PRO A 4 -10.11 -6.01 2.10
N VAL A 5 -9.44 -5.70 3.20
CA VAL A 5 -9.34 -6.64 4.34
C VAL A 5 -10.63 -6.65 5.14
N TRP A 6 -11.28 -5.51 5.21
CA TRP A 6 -12.55 -5.31 5.89
C TRP A 6 -13.28 -4.12 5.28
N TYR A 7 -14.60 -4.14 5.29
CA TYR A 7 -15.43 -3.02 4.85
C TYR A 7 -16.74 -2.96 5.62
N TYR A 8 -17.26 -1.75 5.76
CA TYR A 8 -18.59 -1.43 6.25
C TYR A 8 -19.28 -0.48 5.25
N VAL A 9 -20.55 -0.72 4.99
CA VAL A 9 -21.36 0.13 4.09
C VAL A 9 -22.63 0.51 4.81
N GLY A 10 -22.86 1.80 5.00
CA GLY A 10 -24.11 2.39 5.50
C GLY A 10 -24.90 3.02 4.36
N TYR A 11 -26.16 2.69 4.23
CA TYR A 11 -27.08 3.26 3.25
C TYR A 11 -27.95 4.32 3.93
N TYR A 12 -27.99 5.53 3.36
CA TYR A 12 -28.72 6.67 3.94
C TYR A 12 -29.96 7.08 3.10
N GLY A 13 -30.34 6.26 2.11
CA GLY A 13 -31.45 6.52 1.19
C GLY A 13 -31.03 7.33 -0.05
N GLY A 14 -31.79 7.18 -1.15
CA GLY A 14 -31.41 7.75 -2.44
C GLY A 14 -30.11 7.15 -2.99
N ASN A 15 -29.29 7.98 -3.64
CA ASN A 15 -28.00 7.57 -4.23
C ASN A 15 -26.80 7.91 -3.32
N VAL A 16 -27.00 7.81 -1.99
CA VAL A 16 -25.98 8.23 -1.00
C VAL A 16 -25.65 7.09 -0.06
N LYS A 17 -24.36 6.80 0.09
CA LYS A 17 -23.84 5.79 1.01
C LYS A 17 -22.59 6.28 1.74
N SER A 18 -22.30 5.68 2.89
CA SER A 18 -21.07 5.86 3.66
C SER A 18 -20.31 4.54 3.66
N THR A 19 -19.02 4.58 3.45
CA THR A 19 -18.17 3.39 3.48
C THR A 19 -16.97 3.59 4.37
N ILE A 20 -16.61 2.55 5.11
CA ILE A 20 -15.33 2.47 5.82
C ILE A 20 -14.62 1.22 5.31
N VAL A 21 -13.52 1.41 4.61
CA VAL A 21 -12.84 0.31 3.91
C VAL A 21 -11.39 0.21 4.34
N GLY A 22 -11.00 -0.99 4.79
CA GLY A 22 -9.62 -1.30 5.14
C GLY A 22 -8.77 -1.66 3.92
N ILE A 23 -8.51 -0.67 3.03
CA ILE A 23 -7.78 -0.92 1.79
C ILE A 23 -6.37 -0.29 1.77
N GLY A 24 -6.17 0.78 2.54
CA GLY A 24 -4.92 1.56 2.53
C GLY A 24 -4.69 2.31 1.22
N ASN A 25 -3.53 2.97 1.11
CA ASN A 25 -3.18 3.76 -0.08
C ASN A 25 -2.62 2.87 -1.20
N PRO A 26 -3.25 2.83 -2.39
CA PRO A 26 -2.79 1.98 -3.50
C PRO A 26 -1.35 2.26 -3.94
N ALA A 27 -0.92 3.53 -3.98
CA ALA A 27 0.45 3.88 -4.37
C ALA A 27 1.49 3.26 -3.42
N ILE A 28 1.21 3.23 -2.13
CA ILE A 28 2.12 2.64 -1.14
C ILE A 28 2.16 1.12 -1.29
N TRP A 29 1.00 0.47 -1.43
CA TRP A 29 0.94 -0.99 -1.51
C TRP A 29 1.58 -1.54 -2.79
N TRP A 30 1.26 -0.95 -3.94
CA TRP A 30 1.82 -1.44 -5.21
C TRP A 30 3.31 -1.10 -5.35
N CYS A 31 3.69 0.10 -4.92
CA CYS A 31 5.11 0.45 -4.87
C CYS A 31 5.88 -0.43 -3.87
N GLY A 32 5.26 -0.81 -2.75
CA GLY A 32 5.83 -1.73 -1.76
C GLY A 32 6.16 -3.10 -2.35
N ILE A 33 5.28 -3.65 -3.19
CA ILE A 33 5.54 -4.92 -3.90
C ILE A 33 6.73 -4.77 -4.84
N ILE A 34 6.76 -3.70 -5.64
CA ILE A 34 7.88 -3.42 -6.56
C ILE A 34 9.18 -3.23 -5.78
N ALA A 35 9.13 -2.50 -4.65
CA ALA A 35 10.27 -2.28 -3.79
C ALA A 35 10.80 -3.57 -3.15
N PHE A 36 9.92 -4.49 -2.77
CA PHE A 36 10.31 -5.80 -2.26
C PHE A 36 11.04 -6.62 -3.33
N ILE A 37 10.53 -6.67 -4.56
CA ILE A 37 11.20 -7.34 -5.69
C ILE A 37 12.57 -6.70 -5.96
N TYR A 38 12.64 -5.36 -5.95
CA TYR A 38 13.88 -4.62 -6.08
C TYR A 38 14.90 -5.02 -5.01
N LEU A 39 14.49 -5.12 -3.73
CA LEU A 39 15.36 -5.54 -2.65
C LEU A 39 15.90 -6.95 -2.87
N LEU A 40 15.06 -7.91 -3.29
CA LEU A 40 15.48 -9.27 -3.59
C LEU A 40 16.59 -9.29 -4.66
N ILE A 41 16.36 -8.61 -5.78
CA ILE A 41 17.33 -8.52 -6.89
C ILE A 41 18.62 -7.84 -6.41
N ASN A 42 18.49 -6.73 -5.68
CA ASN A 42 19.64 -5.93 -5.24
C ASN A 42 20.49 -6.66 -4.19
N CYS A 43 19.88 -7.43 -3.30
CA CYS A 43 20.59 -8.25 -2.32
C CYS A 43 21.43 -9.34 -3.00
N VAL A 44 20.94 -9.93 -4.08
CA VAL A 44 21.68 -10.95 -4.83
C VAL A 44 22.82 -10.32 -5.64
N CYS A 45 22.55 -9.19 -6.34
CA CYS A 45 23.51 -8.59 -7.27
C CYS A 45 24.56 -7.71 -6.59
N THR A 46 24.16 -6.89 -5.60
CA THR A 46 25.01 -5.81 -5.06
C THR A 46 25.43 -6.06 -3.62
N ARG A 47 24.73 -6.92 -2.89
CA ARG A 47 24.97 -7.30 -1.48
C ARG A 47 25.13 -6.11 -0.53
N LYS A 48 24.45 -4.99 -0.78
CA LYS A 48 24.46 -3.83 0.12
C LYS A 48 23.86 -4.22 1.47
N LYS A 49 24.60 -4.01 2.55
CA LYS A 49 24.18 -4.39 3.92
C LYS A 49 22.87 -3.74 4.35
N GLU A 50 22.63 -2.48 3.91
CA GLU A 50 21.39 -1.75 4.18
C GLU A 50 20.16 -2.45 3.59
N ASN A 51 20.23 -2.87 2.33
CA ASN A 51 19.14 -3.56 1.65
C ASN A 51 18.92 -4.96 2.22
N LEU A 52 20.00 -5.65 2.59
CA LEU A 52 19.91 -6.94 3.26
C LEU A 52 19.22 -6.83 4.62
N PHE A 53 19.56 -5.80 5.40
CA PHE A 53 18.91 -5.51 6.68
C PHE A 53 17.40 -5.34 6.52
N ILE A 54 16.97 -4.47 5.62
CA ILE A 54 15.55 -4.21 5.35
C ILE A 54 14.83 -5.51 4.92
N LEU A 55 15.44 -6.27 4.01
CA LEU A 55 14.87 -7.54 3.52
C LEU A 55 14.71 -8.57 4.63
N VAL A 56 15.72 -8.76 5.47
CA VAL A 56 15.67 -9.69 6.61
C VAL A 56 14.55 -9.31 7.56
N PHE A 57 14.40 -8.02 7.91
CA PHE A 57 13.33 -7.59 8.81
C PHE A 57 11.93 -7.75 8.19
N ILE A 58 11.74 -7.49 6.88
CA ILE A 58 10.48 -7.79 6.20
C ILE A 58 10.15 -9.28 6.30
N LEU A 59 11.14 -10.13 6.02
CA LEU A 59 10.94 -11.58 6.09
C LEU A 59 10.65 -12.05 7.51
N CYS A 60 11.42 -11.61 8.50
CA CYS A 60 11.22 -11.97 9.90
C CYS A 60 9.87 -11.51 10.46
N THR A 61 9.37 -10.35 10.03
CA THR A 61 8.09 -9.83 10.50
C THR A 61 6.89 -10.38 9.73
N TYR A 62 7.05 -10.79 8.49
CA TYR A 62 5.96 -11.29 7.64
C TYR A 62 5.88 -12.82 7.59
N LEU A 63 7.03 -13.52 7.51
CA LEU A 63 7.07 -14.97 7.28
C LEU A 63 6.36 -15.79 8.37
N PRO A 64 6.47 -15.47 9.67
CA PRO A 64 5.75 -16.20 10.71
C PRO A 64 4.23 -16.17 10.47
N TYR A 65 3.70 -15.04 9.99
CA TYR A 65 2.27 -14.90 9.71
C TYR A 65 1.84 -15.60 8.41
N ALA A 66 2.72 -15.68 7.41
CA ALA A 66 2.45 -16.41 6.18
C ALA A 66 2.30 -17.93 6.40
N LEU A 67 2.89 -18.45 7.49
CA LEU A 67 2.80 -19.87 7.86
C LEU A 67 1.54 -20.22 8.68
N ILE A 68 0.79 -19.22 9.13
CA ILE A 68 -0.43 -19.42 9.91
C ILE A 68 -1.63 -19.64 8.97
N GLY A 69 -2.23 -20.82 9.00
CA GLY A 69 -3.33 -21.22 8.12
C GLY A 69 -4.73 -20.71 8.50
N ARG A 70 -4.83 -19.67 9.36
CA ARG A 70 -6.12 -19.08 9.76
C ARG A 70 -6.27 -17.65 9.28
N VAL A 71 -7.49 -17.11 9.39
CA VAL A 71 -7.80 -15.73 8.99
C VAL A 71 -6.88 -14.74 9.67
N MET A 72 -6.23 -13.92 8.87
CA MET A 72 -5.27 -12.91 9.31
C MET A 72 -5.91 -11.52 9.24
N PHE A 73 -5.75 -10.76 10.32
CA PHE A 73 -6.20 -9.38 10.39
C PHE A 73 -5.10 -8.42 9.95
N MET A 74 -5.47 -7.22 9.48
CA MET A 74 -4.55 -6.20 8.98
C MET A 74 -3.48 -5.80 10.02
N TYR A 75 -3.80 -5.81 11.30
CA TYR A 75 -2.85 -5.42 12.36
C TYR A 75 -1.61 -6.33 12.45
N HIS A 76 -1.70 -7.58 11.99
CA HIS A 76 -0.53 -8.47 11.92
C HIS A 76 0.51 -7.99 10.91
N PHE A 77 0.11 -7.15 9.94
CA PHE A 77 1.02 -6.58 8.97
C PHE A 77 1.68 -5.28 9.45
N PHE A 78 1.19 -4.65 10.52
CA PHE A 78 1.73 -3.40 11.03
C PHE A 78 3.23 -3.43 11.36
N PRO A 79 3.78 -4.49 11.96
CA PRO A 79 5.23 -4.58 12.19
C PRO A 79 6.06 -4.57 10.90
N THR A 80 5.50 -5.02 9.78
CA THR A 80 6.17 -5.06 8.47
C THR A 80 6.13 -3.70 7.76
N LEU A 81 5.13 -2.85 8.05
CA LEU A 81 4.93 -1.56 7.37
C LEU A 81 6.16 -0.64 7.42
N PRO A 82 6.83 -0.40 8.57
CA PRO A 82 8.00 0.47 8.62
C PRO A 82 9.11 -0.01 7.67
N PHE A 83 9.35 -1.31 7.61
CA PHE A 83 10.38 -1.88 6.74
C PHE A 83 9.96 -1.84 5.26
N MET A 84 8.68 -1.98 4.97
CA MET A 84 8.15 -1.76 3.62
C MET A 84 8.34 -0.31 3.18
N MET A 85 8.13 0.67 4.07
CA MET A 85 8.42 2.09 3.77
C MET A 85 9.91 2.32 3.49
N LEU A 86 10.81 1.71 4.28
CA LEU A 86 12.25 1.78 4.03
C LEU A 86 12.62 1.14 2.67
N ALA A 87 11.96 0.05 2.30
CA ALA A 87 12.13 -0.57 0.99
C ALA A 87 11.74 0.37 -0.16
N ILE A 88 10.60 1.07 -0.02
CA ILE A 88 10.13 2.08 -1.00
C ILE A 88 11.15 3.22 -1.09
N VAL A 89 11.64 3.72 0.03
CA VAL A 89 12.67 4.79 0.06
C VAL A 89 13.93 4.34 -0.65
N SER A 90 14.39 3.11 -0.41
CA SER A 90 15.57 2.54 -1.09
C SER A 90 15.37 2.45 -2.61
N LEU A 91 14.19 1.99 -3.06
CA LEU A 91 13.83 1.95 -4.49
C LEU A 91 13.80 3.34 -5.11
N VAL A 92 13.09 4.28 -4.47
CA VAL A 92 12.95 5.66 -4.96
C VAL A 92 14.32 6.35 -5.04
N LYS A 93 15.17 6.17 -4.03
CA LYS A 93 16.54 6.67 -4.03
C LYS A 93 17.35 6.12 -5.22
N TRP A 94 17.30 4.82 -5.46
CA TRP A 94 17.98 4.19 -6.58
C TRP A 94 17.51 4.73 -7.93
N ILE A 95 16.18 4.90 -8.12
CA ILE A 95 15.62 5.48 -9.35
C ILE A 95 16.11 6.91 -9.54
N THR A 96 16.04 7.73 -8.49
CA THR A 96 16.47 9.15 -8.50
C THR A 96 17.93 9.29 -8.85
N GLU A 97 18.81 8.47 -8.26
CA GLU A 97 20.25 8.46 -8.57
C GLU A 97 20.49 8.05 -10.03
N LYS A 98 19.76 7.07 -10.53
CA LYS A 98 19.89 6.60 -11.92
C LYS A 98 19.39 7.62 -12.94
N MET A 99 18.31 8.32 -12.63
CA MET A 99 17.74 9.36 -13.49
C MET A 99 18.47 10.70 -13.37
N LYS A 100 19.34 10.88 -12.36
CA LYS A 100 20.00 12.16 -12.02
C LYS A 100 19.02 13.33 -11.85
N ASN A 101 17.80 13.04 -11.41
CA ASN A 101 16.73 14.03 -11.31
C ASN A 101 15.89 13.79 -10.03
N ASN A 102 15.85 14.77 -9.16
CA ASN A 102 15.08 14.73 -7.92
C ASN A 102 13.56 14.86 -8.13
N SER A 103 13.10 15.15 -9.35
CA SER A 103 11.65 15.29 -9.63
C SER A 103 10.87 14.03 -9.37
N PHE A 104 11.48 12.85 -9.53
CA PHE A 104 10.78 11.57 -9.28
C PHE A 104 10.36 11.41 -7.81
N TYR A 105 11.21 11.83 -6.89
CA TYR A 105 10.90 11.81 -5.46
C TYR A 105 9.69 12.70 -5.13
N ILE A 106 9.68 13.93 -5.66
CA ILE A 106 8.57 14.89 -5.48
C ILE A 106 7.27 14.33 -6.11
N PHE A 107 7.39 13.80 -7.33
CA PHE A 107 6.26 13.17 -8.03
C PHE A 107 5.64 12.02 -7.23
N TYR A 108 6.48 11.14 -6.67
CA TYR A 108 5.97 10.00 -5.89
C TYR A 108 5.23 10.46 -4.62
N ILE A 109 5.78 11.44 -3.88
CA ILE A 109 5.11 12.00 -2.70
C ILE A 109 3.78 12.66 -3.10
N ALA A 110 3.78 13.46 -4.16
CA ALA A 110 2.56 14.10 -4.66
C ALA A 110 1.50 13.07 -5.05
N LEU A 111 1.89 11.96 -5.69
CA LEU A 111 0.99 10.86 -6.04
C LEU A 111 0.39 10.19 -4.80
N VAL A 112 1.19 9.93 -3.76
CA VAL A 112 0.71 9.35 -2.50
C VAL A 112 -0.31 10.26 -1.83
N ILE A 113 -0.03 11.58 -1.78
CA ILE A 113 -0.94 12.57 -1.19
C ILE A 113 -2.23 12.67 -2.02
N LEU A 114 -2.13 12.73 -3.34
CA LEU A 114 -3.28 12.80 -4.24
C LEU A 114 -4.20 11.59 -4.04
N LEU A 115 -3.65 10.39 -4.06
CA LEU A 115 -4.45 9.17 -3.86
C LEU A 115 -5.01 9.09 -2.44
N PHE A 116 -4.31 9.59 -1.44
CA PHE A 116 -4.87 9.68 -0.09
C PHE A 116 -6.12 10.58 -0.06
N ILE A 117 -6.07 11.75 -0.69
CA ILE A 117 -7.22 12.68 -0.75
C ILE A 117 -8.39 12.04 -1.51
N ILE A 118 -8.14 11.40 -2.66
CA ILE A 118 -9.17 10.75 -3.47
C ILE A 118 -9.83 9.59 -2.71
N PHE A 119 -9.08 8.76 -2.01
CA PHE A 119 -9.61 7.61 -1.27
C PHE A 119 -10.11 7.97 0.13
N TYR A 120 -9.83 9.18 0.62
CA TYR A 120 -10.20 9.60 1.97
C TYR A 120 -11.69 9.42 2.29
N PRO A 121 -12.65 9.82 1.43
CA PRO A 121 -14.07 9.63 1.72
C PRO A 121 -14.47 8.15 1.90
N VAL A 122 -13.84 7.25 1.14
CA VAL A 122 -14.13 5.81 1.19
C VAL A 122 -13.56 5.14 2.43
N VAL A 123 -12.45 5.68 2.97
CA VAL A 123 -11.78 5.14 4.15
C VAL A 123 -12.33 5.74 5.44
N SER A 124 -12.77 6.99 5.40
CA SER A 124 -13.16 7.76 6.61
C SER A 124 -14.63 7.62 7.00
N GLY A 125 -15.48 7.02 6.17
CA GLY A 125 -16.91 6.94 6.44
C GLY A 125 -17.69 8.20 6.06
N MET A 126 -17.11 9.10 5.26
CA MET A 126 -17.85 10.26 4.75
C MET A 126 -19.04 9.83 3.90
N VAL A 127 -20.15 10.51 4.09
CA VAL A 127 -21.36 10.31 3.30
C VAL A 127 -21.13 10.90 1.90
N THR A 128 -21.16 10.04 0.87
CA THR A 128 -20.81 10.40 -0.51
C THR A 128 -21.79 9.73 -1.48
N THR A 129 -21.82 10.19 -2.73
CA THR A 129 -22.64 9.57 -3.78
C THR A 129 -22.14 8.15 -4.09
N SER A 130 -23.08 7.25 -4.37
CA SER A 130 -22.75 5.86 -4.74
C SER A 130 -21.86 5.81 -5.98
N ASP A 131 -22.13 6.68 -6.97
CA ASP A 131 -21.36 6.73 -8.21
C ASP A 131 -19.89 7.09 -7.98
N TYR A 132 -19.59 8.00 -7.03
CA TYR A 132 -18.21 8.31 -6.67
C TYR A 132 -17.48 7.10 -6.06
N ILE A 133 -18.13 6.42 -5.12
CA ILE A 133 -17.56 5.23 -4.48
C ILE A 133 -17.34 4.12 -5.51
N ASP A 134 -18.28 3.92 -6.43
CA ASP A 134 -18.18 2.90 -7.47
C ASP A 134 -17.08 3.21 -8.49
N SER A 135 -16.81 4.49 -8.78
CA SER A 135 -15.68 4.90 -9.64
C SER A 135 -14.30 4.58 -9.04
N LEU A 136 -14.21 4.45 -7.72
CA LEU A 136 -12.97 4.10 -7.03
C LEU A 136 -12.73 2.58 -6.92
N LYS A 137 -13.65 1.77 -7.41
CA LYS A 137 -13.49 0.31 -7.52
C LYS A 137 -12.65 -0.05 -8.74
N TRP A 138 -11.35 0.12 -8.65
CA TRP A 138 -10.44 -0.15 -9.78
C TRP A 138 -10.28 -1.65 -10.08
N LEU A 139 -10.57 -2.51 -9.13
CA LEU A 139 -10.51 -3.96 -9.31
C LEU A 139 -11.90 -4.56 -9.03
N SER A 140 -12.30 -5.55 -9.82
CA SER A 140 -13.57 -6.28 -9.65
C SER A 140 -13.68 -6.98 -8.29
N SER A 141 -12.55 -7.22 -7.64
CA SER A 141 -12.46 -7.81 -6.29
C SER A 141 -12.65 -6.79 -5.15
N TRP A 142 -12.75 -5.50 -5.47
CA TRP A 142 -13.02 -4.44 -4.49
C TRP A 142 -14.52 -4.32 -4.27
N ILE A 143 -15.02 -5.02 -3.25
CA ILE A 143 -16.43 -5.04 -2.87
C ILE A 143 -16.59 -4.10 -1.67
N PHE A 144 -17.25 -2.97 -1.86
CA PHE A 144 -17.68 -2.02 -0.83
C PHE A 144 -18.71 -1.03 -1.38
#